data_c682f1a10c3d5d184ad09c2f2522ce36
#
_entry.id   c682f1a10c3d5d184ad09c2f2522ce36
#
_cell.length_a   1.000
_cell.length_b   1.000
_cell.length_c   1.000
_cell.angle_alpha   90.00
_cell.angle_beta   90.00
_cell.angle_gamma   90.00
#
_symmetry.space_group_name_H-M   'P 1'
#
loop_
_entity.id
_entity.type
_entity.pdbx_description
1 polymer ?
#
loop_
_entity_poly.entity_id
_entity_poly.type
_entity_poly.pdbx_seq_one_letter_code
_entity_poly.pdbx_strand_id
1 'polypeptide(L)'
;MDVDLFDFELPTERIALRPVRPRDAARMLVVGKDGALTDRHVRDLPGLLRAGDVLVVNDTRVIPAQLEGQRGEARIGATLHKRHDLRAWDAFVRNAKRLSQGDRIAFGGDVSAVAEARHPDGSWRLRFEGEEPVEVLLGRAGRMPLPPYIAGKRPTDEADRADYQTMFADKEGAVAAPTAALHFTPELTQALSAAGVARETLTLHVGAGTFLPVKAQDTADHAMH
;
A
#
# COMPACT_ATOMS: atom_id res chain seq x y z
N MET A 1 -6.69 25.23 5.84
CA MET A 1 -5.71 25.56 4.76
C MET A 1 -6.30 25.01 3.47
N ASP A 2 -6.35 25.84 2.42
CA ASP A 2 -6.91 25.45 1.13
C ASP A 2 -6.08 24.31 0.51
N VAL A 3 -6.76 23.25 0.07
CA VAL A 3 -6.13 22.07 -0.54
C VAL A 3 -5.51 22.41 -1.91
N ASP A 4 -6.06 23.39 -2.63
CA ASP A 4 -5.53 23.82 -3.93
C ASP A 4 -4.10 24.39 -3.84
N LEU A 5 -3.66 24.82 -2.64
CA LEU A 5 -2.27 25.25 -2.41
C LEU A 5 -1.24 24.12 -2.59
N PHE A 6 -1.69 22.88 -2.58
CA PHE A 6 -0.84 21.70 -2.79
C PHE A 6 -0.87 21.19 -4.24
N ASP A 7 -1.70 21.79 -5.09
CA ASP A 7 -1.78 21.42 -6.50
C ASP A 7 -0.60 21.99 -7.29
N PHE A 8 -0.02 21.18 -8.16
CA PHE A 8 1.09 21.55 -9.02
C PHE A 8 1.15 20.66 -10.26
N GLU A 9 1.77 21.13 -11.30
CA GLU A 9 2.02 20.34 -12.50
C GLU A 9 3.09 19.28 -12.22
N LEU A 10 2.70 18.01 -12.23
CA LEU A 10 3.59 16.87 -12.10
C LEU A 10 3.83 16.21 -13.46
N PRO A 11 5.00 16.43 -14.11
CA PRO A 11 5.33 15.78 -15.35
C PRO A 11 5.31 14.25 -15.23
N THR A 12 4.69 13.57 -16.20
CA THR A 12 4.49 12.12 -16.16
C THR A 12 5.81 11.33 -16.02
N GLU A 13 6.88 11.80 -16.63
CA GLU A 13 8.21 11.20 -16.59
C GLU A 13 8.89 11.28 -15.19
N ARG A 14 8.35 12.11 -14.29
CA ARG A 14 8.82 12.19 -12.90
C ARG A 14 8.20 11.11 -12.00
N ILE A 15 7.23 10.36 -12.51
CA ILE A 15 6.60 9.25 -11.78
C ILE A 15 7.37 7.98 -12.06
N ALA A 16 8.11 7.49 -11.06
CA ALA A 16 8.81 6.22 -11.15
C ALA A 16 7.81 5.04 -11.17
N LEU A 17 7.89 4.20 -12.20
CA LEU A 17 7.05 3.01 -12.34
C LEU A 17 7.72 1.75 -11.78
N ARG A 18 9.01 1.83 -11.48
CA ARG A 18 9.84 0.77 -10.87
C ARG A 18 10.84 1.38 -9.89
N PRO A 19 11.21 0.67 -8.84
CA PRO A 19 12.28 1.12 -7.94
C PRO A 19 13.62 1.15 -8.67
N VAL A 20 14.47 2.09 -8.28
CA VAL A 20 15.88 2.08 -8.66
C VAL A 20 16.57 0.88 -7.96
N ARG A 21 17.63 0.36 -8.58
CA ARG A 21 18.44 -0.70 -7.99
C ARG A 21 19.94 -0.30 -7.96
N PRO A 22 20.57 -0.41 -6.77
CA PRO A 22 20.00 -0.80 -5.47
C PRO A 22 19.00 0.26 -4.97
N ARG A 23 18.10 -0.13 -4.07
CA ARG A 23 16.97 0.73 -3.62
C ARG A 23 17.45 2.00 -2.91
N ASP A 24 18.52 1.93 -2.18
CA ASP A 24 19.15 3.06 -1.47
C ASP A 24 19.87 4.06 -2.40
N ALA A 25 19.97 3.75 -3.70
CA ALA A 25 20.39 4.70 -4.73
C ALA A 25 19.28 5.72 -5.09
N ALA A 26 18.08 5.59 -4.53
CA ALA A 26 17.02 6.56 -4.71
C ALA A 26 17.44 7.95 -4.21
N ARG A 27 17.01 8.99 -4.94
CA ARG A 27 17.25 10.37 -4.54
C ARG A 27 16.47 10.68 -3.26
N MET A 28 17.08 11.49 -2.41
CA MET A 28 16.52 11.97 -1.16
C MET A 28 16.69 13.47 -1.08
N LEU A 29 15.59 14.20 -0.83
CA LEU A 29 15.62 15.62 -0.54
C LEU A 29 15.73 15.80 0.98
N VAL A 30 16.78 16.47 1.41
CA VAL A 30 16.96 16.86 2.82
C VAL A 30 16.50 18.30 2.97
N VAL A 31 15.56 18.52 3.90
CA VAL A 31 15.06 19.86 4.25
C VAL A 31 15.66 20.25 5.60
N GLY A 32 16.54 21.25 5.59
CA GLY A 32 17.16 21.78 6.79
C GLY A 32 16.17 22.53 7.68
N LYS A 33 16.52 22.72 8.95
CA LYS A 33 15.71 23.51 9.91
C LYS A 33 15.54 24.97 9.49
N ASP A 34 16.48 25.49 8.73
CA ASP A 34 16.48 26.83 8.12
C ASP A 34 15.74 26.88 6.78
N GLY A 35 15.13 25.77 6.35
CA GLY A 35 14.45 25.64 5.06
C GLY A 35 15.40 25.38 3.89
N ALA A 36 16.71 25.25 4.12
CA ALA A 36 17.66 24.90 3.07
C ALA A 36 17.36 23.51 2.47
N LEU A 37 17.41 23.42 1.14
CA LEU A 37 17.15 22.19 0.40
C LEU A 37 18.48 21.61 -0.09
N THR A 38 18.71 20.32 0.17
CA THR A 38 19.92 19.62 -0.28
C THR A 38 19.56 18.27 -0.90
N ASP A 39 20.03 18.07 -2.15
CA ASP A 39 19.92 16.79 -2.83
C ASP A 39 20.92 15.78 -2.27
N ARG A 40 20.44 14.59 -1.93
CA ARG A 40 21.20 13.43 -1.45
C ARG A 40 20.66 12.15 -2.06
N HIS A 41 21.23 11.02 -1.66
CA HIS A 41 20.68 9.70 -1.90
C HIS A 41 20.32 9.04 -0.55
N VAL A 42 19.44 8.06 -0.57
CA VAL A 42 19.02 7.37 0.67
C VAL A 42 20.25 6.71 1.37
N ARG A 43 21.22 6.23 0.61
CA ARG A 43 22.48 5.68 1.14
C ARG A 43 23.32 6.66 1.97
N ASP A 44 23.08 7.97 1.85
CA ASP A 44 23.80 9.01 2.59
C ASP A 44 23.22 9.21 4.01
N LEU A 45 22.09 8.52 4.32
CA LEU A 45 21.39 8.65 5.59
C LEU A 45 22.28 8.45 6.85
N PRO A 46 23.24 7.50 6.88
CA PRO A 46 24.13 7.35 8.04
C PRO A 46 24.95 8.62 8.38
N GLY A 47 25.27 9.43 7.36
CA GLY A 47 25.99 10.71 7.56
C GLY A 47 25.09 11.87 8.04
N LEU A 48 23.78 11.68 8.04
CA LEU A 48 22.79 12.69 8.47
C LEU A 48 22.25 12.42 9.89
N LEU A 49 22.40 11.20 10.39
CA LEU A 49 22.00 10.78 11.72
C LEU A 49 23.20 10.77 12.68
N ARG A 50 22.92 10.69 13.98
CA ARG A 50 23.91 10.71 15.04
C ARG A 50 23.91 9.40 15.82
N ALA A 51 25.03 9.03 16.37
CA ALA A 51 25.10 7.95 17.33
C ALA A 51 24.13 8.23 18.51
N GLY A 52 23.31 7.23 18.85
CA GLY A 52 22.23 7.34 19.82
C GLY A 52 20.87 7.70 19.25
N ASP A 53 20.75 8.07 17.96
CA ASP A 53 19.46 8.17 17.31
C ASP A 53 18.80 6.78 17.19
N VAL A 54 17.47 6.76 17.17
CA VAL A 54 16.69 5.54 17.02
C VAL A 54 15.85 5.60 15.75
N LEU A 55 16.09 4.65 14.85
CA LEU A 55 15.26 4.44 13.64
C LEU A 55 14.08 3.52 14.01
N VAL A 56 12.86 4.04 13.96
CA VAL A 56 11.65 3.24 14.16
C VAL A 56 11.11 2.81 12.80
N VAL A 57 10.99 1.49 12.58
CA VAL A 57 10.51 0.91 11.32
C VAL A 57 9.18 0.19 11.49
N ASN A 58 8.37 0.16 10.44
CA ASN A 58 7.13 -0.59 10.41
C ASN A 58 7.37 -1.95 9.76
N ASP A 59 7.09 -3.04 10.51
CA ASP A 59 7.30 -4.42 10.07
C ASP A 59 6.07 -5.03 9.37
N THR A 60 5.06 -4.23 9.08
CA THR A 60 3.88 -4.74 8.39
C THR A 60 4.22 -5.30 7.01
N ARG A 61 3.61 -6.45 6.68
CA ARG A 61 3.71 -7.11 5.38
C ARG A 61 2.47 -6.82 4.54
N VAL A 62 2.68 -6.41 3.29
CA VAL A 62 1.59 -6.20 2.34
C VAL A 62 1.06 -7.55 1.86
N ILE A 63 -0.26 -7.73 1.95
CA ILE A 63 -0.96 -8.88 1.40
C ILE A 63 -1.41 -8.62 -0.04
N PRO A 64 -1.54 -9.63 -0.92
CA PRO A 64 -2.00 -9.46 -2.30
C PRO A 64 -3.51 -9.20 -2.34
N ALA A 65 -3.95 -8.10 -1.73
CA ALA A 65 -5.34 -7.80 -1.40
C ALA A 65 -6.21 -7.39 -2.61
N GLN A 66 -5.62 -7.27 -3.81
CA GLN A 66 -6.38 -6.91 -5.01
C GLN A 66 -6.83 -8.16 -5.76
N LEU A 67 -8.13 -8.26 -6.00
CA LEU A 67 -8.78 -9.35 -6.72
C LEU A 67 -9.44 -8.82 -7.98
N GLU A 68 -9.31 -9.55 -9.07
CA GLU A 68 -10.04 -9.32 -10.32
C GLU A 68 -10.96 -10.51 -10.58
N GLY A 69 -12.22 -10.23 -10.84
CA GLY A 69 -13.23 -11.27 -11.01
C GLY A 69 -14.39 -10.86 -11.90
N GLN A 70 -15.40 -11.70 -11.93
CA GLN A 70 -16.60 -11.51 -12.74
C GLN A 70 -17.86 -11.86 -11.94
N ARG A 71 -18.91 -11.08 -12.17
CA ARG A 71 -20.28 -11.39 -11.82
C ARG A 71 -21.08 -11.50 -13.11
N GLY A 72 -21.38 -12.73 -13.56
CA GLY A 72 -21.84 -12.95 -14.93
C GLY A 72 -20.86 -12.37 -15.94
N GLU A 73 -21.31 -11.50 -16.83
CA GLU A 73 -20.45 -10.81 -17.81
C GLU A 73 -19.77 -9.53 -17.26
N ALA A 74 -20.15 -9.08 -16.07
CA ALA A 74 -19.63 -7.84 -15.50
C ALA A 74 -18.26 -8.08 -14.82
N ARG A 75 -17.23 -7.34 -15.27
CA ARG A 75 -15.93 -7.32 -14.59
C ARG A 75 -16.04 -6.59 -13.26
N ILE A 76 -15.58 -7.22 -12.18
CA ILE A 76 -15.55 -6.70 -10.81
C ILE A 76 -14.12 -6.73 -10.31
N GLY A 77 -13.62 -5.59 -9.84
CA GLY A 77 -12.37 -5.53 -9.10
C GLY A 77 -12.67 -5.31 -7.61
N ALA A 78 -11.96 -6.00 -6.72
CA ALA A 78 -12.09 -5.81 -5.29
C ALA A 78 -10.72 -5.59 -4.65
N THR A 79 -10.60 -4.58 -3.79
CA THR A 79 -9.43 -4.35 -2.95
C THR A 79 -9.85 -4.53 -1.50
N LEU A 80 -9.40 -5.62 -0.88
CA LEU A 80 -9.70 -5.92 0.52
C LEU A 80 -8.99 -4.91 1.42
N HIS A 81 -9.64 -4.47 2.50
CA HIS A 81 -9.02 -3.47 3.39
C HIS A 81 -9.28 -3.70 4.88
N LYS A 82 -10.32 -4.45 5.26
CA LYS A 82 -10.62 -4.72 6.65
C LYS A 82 -11.13 -6.14 6.86
N ARG A 83 -10.42 -6.88 7.70
CA ARG A 83 -10.80 -8.23 8.10
C ARG A 83 -11.90 -8.20 9.18
N HIS A 84 -12.89 -9.07 9.05
CA HIS A 84 -13.89 -9.33 10.09
C HIS A 84 -13.70 -10.70 10.73
N ASP A 85 -13.57 -11.74 9.90
CA ASP A 85 -13.27 -13.09 10.34
C ASP A 85 -12.38 -13.80 9.31
N LEU A 86 -12.21 -15.11 9.42
CA LEU A 86 -11.37 -15.91 8.52
C LEU A 86 -11.82 -15.85 7.04
N ARG A 87 -13.10 -15.55 6.78
CA ARG A 87 -13.71 -15.59 5.44
C ARG A 87 -14.45 -14.30 5.06
N ALA A 88 -14.63 -13.36 5.96
CA ALA A 88 -15.35 -12.12 5.69
C ALA A 88 -14.42 -10.91 5.77
N TRP A 89 -14.39 -10.13 4.69
CA TRP A 89 -13.62 -8.91 4.56
C TRP A 89 -14.43 -7.78 3.94
N ASP A 90 -14.18 -6.56 4.37
CA ASP A 90 -14.66 -5.38 3.66
C ASP A 90 -13.69 -5.05 2.51
N ALA A 91 -14.26 -4.62 1.38
CA ALA A 91 -13.53 -4.34 0.16
C ALA A 91 -14.06 -3.07 -0.53
N PHE A 92 -13.16 -2.27 -1.08
CA PHE A 92 -13.52 -1.29 -2.10
C PHE A 92 -13.69 -2.01 -3.43
N VAL A 93 -14.90 -1.85 -4.04
CA VAL A 93 -15.27 -2.58 -5.24
C VAL A 93 -15.33 -1.66 -6.44
N ARG A 94 -14.51 -1.95 -7.47
CA ARG A 94 -14.60 -1.31 -8.77
C ARG A 94 -15.80 -1.87 -9.54
N ASN A 95 -16.53 -1.01 -10.24
CA ASN A 95 -17.81 -1.32 -10.88
C ASN A 95 -18.92 -1.76 -9.90
N ALA A 96 -18.87 -1.29 -8.67
CA ALA A 96 -19.83 -1.59 -7.59
C ALA A 96 -21.31 -1.35 -7.95
N LYS A 97 -21.60 -0.49 -8.93
CA LYS A 97 -22.94 -0.26 -9.47
C LYS A 97 -23.56 -1.51 -10.14
N ARG A 98 -22.71 -2.48 -10.48
CA ARG A 98 -23.12 -3.76 -11.07
C ARG A 98 -23.22 -4.89 -10.05
N LEU A 99 -23.10 -4.57 -8.74
CA LEU A 99 -23.13 -5.52 -7.67
C LEU A 99 -24.35 -5.28 -6.77
N SER A 100 -25.07 -6.33 -6.43
CA SER A 100 -26.19 -6.35 -5.50
C SER A 100 -25.90 -7.30 -4.35
N GLN A 101 -26.57 -7.10 -3.23
CA GLN A 101 -26.48 -8.03 -2.09
C GLN A 101 -26.93 -9.43 -2.52
N GLY A 102 -26.16 -10.45 -2.13
CA GLY A 102 -26.35 -11.83 -2.51
C GLY A 102 -25.66 -12.23 -3.83
N ASP A 103 -25.12 -11.28 -4.59
CA ASP A 103 -24.39 -11.61 -5.82
C ASP A 103 -23.11 -12.39 -5.51
N ARG A 104 -22.88 -13.43 -6.31
CA ARG A 104 -21.64 -14.20 -6.30
C ARG A 104 -20.64 -13.62 -7.31
N ILE A 105 -19.42 -13.39 -6.86
CA ILE A 105 -18.29 -12.95 -7.68
C ILE A 105 -17.31 -14.12 -7.80
N ALA A 106 -16.98 -14.51 -9.02
CA ALA A 106 -15.93 -15.49 -9.29
C ALA A 106 -14.60 -14.75 -9.56
N PHE A 107 -13.61 -14.99 -8.71
CA PHE A 107 -12.23 -14.54 -8.90
C PHE A 107 -11.40 -15.67 -9.56
N GLY A 108 -10.20 -15.39 -10.02
CA GLY A 108 -9.34 -16.45 -10.55
C GLY A 108 -8.96 -17.50 -9.48
N GLY A 109 -8.38 -18.66 -9.90
CA GLY A 109 -7.83 -19.65 -8.98
C GLY A 109 -8.86 -20.37 -8.09
N ASP A 110 -10.07 -20.62 -8.59
CA ASP A 110 -11.19 -21.24 -7.87
C ASP A 110 -11.64 -20.49 -6.62
N VAL A 111 -11.35 -19.18 -6.56
CA VAL A 111 -11.74 -18.31 -5.47
C VAL A 111 -13.04 -17.59 -5.83
N SER A 112 -14.00 -17.61 -4.92
CA SER A 112 -15.25 -16.87 -5.09
C SER A 112 -15.73 -16.29 -3.75
N ALA A 113 -16.55 -15.24 -3.85
CA ALA A 113 -17.15 -14.60 -2.69
C ALA A 113 -18.58 -14.14 -2.99
N VAL A 114 -19.40 -14.05 -1.94
CA VAL A 114 -20.74 -13.47 -1.95
C VAL A 114 -20.68 -12.05 -1.39
N ALA A 115 -21.31 -11.12 -2.07
CA ALA A 115 -21.49 -9.75 -1.61
C ALA A 115 -22.57 -9.71 -0.52
N GLU A 116 -22.18 -9.66 0.76
CA GLU A 116 -23.13 -9.76 1.90
C GLU A 116 -23.84 -8.44 2.19
N ALA A 117 -23.10 -7.34 2.20
CA ALA A 117 -23.66 -6.04 2.56
C ALA A 117 -22.85 -4.91 1.93
N ARG A 118 -23.56 -3.79 1.65
CA ARG A 118 -22.92 -2.53 1.26
C ARG A 118 -22.89 -1.58 2.44
N HIS A 119 -21.74 -0.97 2.70
CA HIS A 119 -21.56 -0.03 3.78
C HIS A 119 -21.83 1.44 3.34
N PRO A 120 -22.09 2.34 4.30
CA PRO A 120 -22.33 3.77 4.01
C PRO A 120 -21.14 4.47 3.32
N ASP A 121 -19.91 4.02 3.56
CA ASP A 121 -18.69 4.53 2.93
C ASP A 121 -18.51 4.04 1.47
N GLY A 122 -19.43 3.19 1.00
CA GLY A 122 -19.44 2.62 -0.35
C GLY A 122 -18.68 1.31 -0.47
N SER A 123 -17.99 0.85 0.57
CA SER A 123 -17.35 -0.46 0.60
C SER A 123 -18.38 -1.59 0.68
N TRP A 124 -17.94 -2.81 0.39
CA TRP A 124 -18.76 -4.01 0.43
C TRP A 124 -18.15 -5.04 1.36
N ARG A 125 -18.99 -5.71 2.16
CA ARG A 125 -18.61 -6.95 2.83
C ARG A 125 -18.71 -8.09 1.86
N LEU A 126 -17.56 -8.75 1.66
CA LEU A 126 -17.44 -9.96 0.85
C LEU A 126 -17.18 -11.14 1.76
N ARG A 127 -18.01 -12.20 1.63
CA ARG A 127 -17.78 -13.49 2.28
C ARG A 127 -17.26 -14.48 1.26
N PHE A 128 -16.04 -14.94 1.47
CA PHE A 128 -15.40 -15.93 0.63
C PHE A 128 -15.98 -17.32 0.87
N GLU A 129 -16.13 -18.09 -0.19
CA GLU A 129 -16.65 -19.44 -0.16
C GLU A 129 -15.53 -20.44 0.17
N GLY A 130 -15.93 -21.63 0.70
CA GLY A 130 -15.01 -22.64 1.17
C GLY A 130 -14.64 -22.50 2.65
N GLU A 131 -13.67 -23.30 3.11
CA GLU A 131 -13.26 -23.35 4.51
C GLU A 131 -11.92 -22.67 4.78
N GLU A 132 -11.15 -22.39 3.73
CA GLU A 132 -9.82 -21.81 3.85
C GLU A 132 -9.87 -20.32 4.27
N PRO A 133 -8.89 -19.87 5.06
CA PRO A 133 -8.73 -18.45 5.35
C PRO A 133 -8.49 -17.62 4.07
N VAL A 134 -8.98 -16.39 4.06
CA VAL A 134 -8.85 -15.49 2.88
C VAL A 134 -7.40 -15.27 2.51
N GLU A 135 -6.49 -15.23 3.46
CA GLU A 135 -5.04 -15.06 3.22
C GLU A 135 -4.49 -16.17 2.31
N VAL A 136 -4.96 -17.41 2.47
CA VAL A 136 -4.60 -18.55 1.59
C VAL A 136 -5.19 -18.35 0.20
N LEU A 137 -6.45 -17.93 0.12
CA LEU A 137 -7.14 -17.66 -1.15
C LEU A 137 -6.46 -16.52 -1.93
N LEU A 138 -5.99 -15.49 -1.23
CA LEU A 138 -5.23 -14.39 -1.83
C LEU A 138 -3.89 -14.85 -2.43
N GLY A 139 -3.29 -15.88 -1.89
CA GLY A 139 -2.10 -16.50 -2.49
C GLY A 139 -2.34 -17.02 -3.91
N ARG A 140 -3.57 -17.48 -4.22
CA ARG A 140 -3.97 -18.04 -5.53
C ARG A 140 -4.52 -17.01 -6.51
N ALA A 141 -5.35 -16.10 -6.04
CA ALA A 141 -6.09 -15.17 -6.90
C ALA A 141 -5.68 -13.70 -6.72
N GLY A 142 -4.98 -13.37 -5.64
CA GLY A 142 -4.64 -12.01 -5.28
C GLY A 142 -3.46 -11.45 -6.05
N ARG A 143 -3.48 -10.13 -6.23
CA ARG A 143 -2.40 -9.32 -6.80
C ARG A 143 -1.98 -8.24 -5.81
N MET A 144 -0.75 -7.76 -5.95
CA MET A 144 -0.27 -6.65 -5.12
C MET A 144 -1.08 -5.39 -5.43
N PRO A 145 -1.63 -4.72 -4.40
CA PRO A 145 -2.45 -3.52 -4.57
C PRO A 145 -1.57 -2.30 -4.80
N LEU A 146 -1.12 -2.11 -6.04
CA LEU A 146 -0.28 -0.97 -6.39
C LEU A 146 -1.04 0.35 -6.24
N PRO A 147 -0.36 1.44 -5.85
CA PRO A 147 -0.94 2.78 -5.84
C PRO A 147 -1.56 3.14 -7.19
N PRO A 148 -2.70 3.87 -7.21
CA PRO A 148 -3.44 4.17 -8.44
C PRO A 148 -2.61 4.87 -9.52
N TYR A 149 -1.65 5.73 -9.13
CA TYR A 149 -0.78 6.45 -10.06
C TYR A 149 0.22 5.54 -10.79
N ILE A 150 0.52 4.35 -10.26
CA ILE A 150 1.30 3.31 -10.93
C ILE A 150 0.37 2.37 -11.70
N ALA A 151 -0.68 1.86 -11.03
CA ALA A 151 -1.63 0.91 -11.63
C ALA A 151 -2.33 1.45 -12.87
N GLY A 152 -2.55 2.77 -12.96
CA GLY A 152 -3.10 3.44 -14.14
C GLY A 152 -2.13 3.53 -15.33
N LYS A 153 -0.84 3.26 -15.13
CA LYS A 153 0.19 3.39 -16.19
C LYS A 153 0.77 2.06 -16.66
N ARG A 154 0.68 1.03 -15.84
CA ARG A 154 1.09 -0.33 -16.19
C ARG A 154 0.31 -1.38 -15.41
N PRO A 155 0.12 -2.59 -15.97
CA PRO A 155 -0.44 -3.71 -15.19
C PRO A 155 0.52 -4.14 -14.08
N THR A 156 -0.05 -4.78 -13.05
CA THR A 156 0.71 -5.48 -12.00
C THR A 156 1.33 -6.75 -12.58
N ASP A 157 2.57 -7.05 -12.19
CA ASP A 157 3.28 -8.27 -12.55
C ASP A 157 3.94 -8.94 -11.33
N GLU A 158 4.64 -10.05 -11.55
CA GLU A 158 5.25 -10.84 -10.48
C GLU A 158 6.36 -10.08 -9.73
N ALA A 159 7.07 -9.17 -10.41
CA ALA A 159 8.12 -8.37 -9.77
C ALA A 159 7.55 -7.45 -8.66
N ASP A 160 6.27 -7.07 -8.77
CA ASP A 160 5.63 -6.21 -7.78
C ASP A 160 5.49 -6.87 -6.40
N ARG A 161 5.49 -8.20 -6.32
CA ARG A 161 5.50 -8.93 -5.04
C ARG A 161 6.75 -8.60 -4.22
N ALA A 162 7.90 -8.48 -4.88
CA ALA A 162 9.16 -8.10 -4.24
C ALA A 162 9.32 -6.57 -4.19
N ASP A 163 8.93 -5.86 -5.24
CA ASP A 163 9.12 -4.41 -5.34
C ASP A 163 8.24 -3.63 -4.36
N TYR A 164 7.04 -4.11 -4.07
CA TYR A 164 6.10 -3.46 -3.15
C TYR A 164 6.12 -4.06 -1.74
N GLN A 165 7.27 -4.59 -1.33
CA GLN A 165 7.51 -5.12 0.01
C GLN A 165 8.79 -4.52 0.60
N THR A 166 8.77 -4.18 1.90
CA THR A 166 9.96 -3.67 2.59
C THR A 166 10.83 -4.84 3.06
N MET A 167 12.11 -4.60 3.30
CA MET A 167 13.00 -5.60 3.92
C MET A 167 12.63 -5.91 5.37
N PHE A 168 11.83 -5.07 6.01
CA PHE A 168 11.39 -5.23 7.41
C PHE A 168 10.09 -6.03 7.54
N ALA A 169 9.44 -6.38 6.43
CA ALA A 169 8.11 -6.98 6.41
C ALA A 169 8.08 -8.36 7.10
N ASP A 170 7.29 -8.47 8.18
CA ASP A 170 7.11 -9.68 9.00
C ASP A 170 5.61 -9.98 9.24
N LYS A 171 4.84 -9.00 9.74
CA LYS A 171 3.43 -9.16 10.15
C LYS A 171 2.46 -8.88 9.00
N GLU A 172 1.76 -9.89 8.51
CA GLU A 172 0.76 -9.75 7.44
C GLU A 172 -0.44 -8.92 7.86
N GLY A 173 -0.98 -8.09 6.94
CA GLY A 173 -2.22 -7.33 7.18
C GLY A 173 -2.30 -5.98 6.49
N ALA A 174 -1.21 -5.46 5.92
CA ALA A 174 -1.25 -4.20 5.19
C ALA A 174 -1.78 -4.37 3.77
N VAL A 175 -2.47 -3.34 3.29
CA VAL A 175 -2.89 -3.20 1.88
C VAL A 175 -1.94 -2.28 1.12
N ALA A 176 -1.22 -1.39 1.81
CA ALA A 176 -0.20 -0.56 1.22
C ALA A 176 1.13 -0.70 1.95
N ALA A 177 2.24 -0.57 1.22
CA ALA A 177 3.57 -0.62 1.80
C ALA A 177 3.89 0.67 2.58
N PRO A 178 4.65 0.59 3.70
CA PRO A 178 5.29 1.75 4.30
C PRO A 178 6.39 2.26 3.37
N THR A 179 6.01 3.15 2.43
CA THR A 179 6.79 3.46 1.23
C THR A 179 8.18 4.01 1.49
N ALA A 180 8.39 4.77 2.59
CA ALA A 180 9.72 5.24 2.97
C ALA A 180 10.70 4.07 3.20
N ALA A 181 10.21 2.98 3.80
CA ALA A 181 11.02 1.80 4.10
C ALA A 181 11.36 0.95 2.87
N LEU A 182 10.70 1.18 1.72
CA LEU A 182 11.04 0.51 0.44
C LEU A 182 12.46 0.84 -0.06
N HIS A 183 13.02 1.96 0.40
CA HIS A 183 14.36 2.41 -0.01
C HIS A 183 15.51 1.79 0.78
N PHE A 184 15.20 1.04 1.85
CA PHE A 184 16.22 0.43 2.69
C PHE A 184 16.77 -0.85 2.06
N THR A 185 18.10 -1.05 2.27
CA THR A 185 18.83 -2.26 1.89
C THR A 185 19.53 -2.84 3.13
N PRO A 186 19.94 -4.12 3.10
CA PRO A 186 20.75 -4.70 4.17
C PRO A 186 22.03 -3.90 4.45
N GLU A 187 22.70 -3.43 3.40
CA GLU A 187 23.95 -2.65 3.47
C GLU A 187 23.70 -1.31 4.17
N LEU A 188 22.62 -0.60 3.82
CA LEU A 188 22.25 0.66 4.49
C LEU A 188 21.95 0.42 5.96
N THR A 189 21.22 -0.64 6.29
CA THR A 189 20.88 -0.99 7.68
C THR A 189 22.13 -1.29 8.50
N GLN A 190 23.10 -2.00 7.91
CA GLN A 190 24.39 -2.27 8.53
C GLN A 190 25.20 -0.98 8.74
N ALA A 191 25.24 -0.08 7.76
CA ALA A 191 25.92 1.21 7.86
C ALA A 191 25.32 2.10 8.97
N LEU A 192 23.99 2.12 9.11
CA LEU A 192 23.30 2.83 10.19
C LEU A 192 23.66 2.26 11.58
N SER A 193 23.69 0.94 11.71
CA SER A 193 24.11 0.28 12.95
C SER A 193 25.56 0.59 13.30
N ALA A 194 26.47 0.58 12.32
CA ALA A 194 27.88 0.93 12.49
C ALA A 194 28.06 2.41 12.89
N ALA A 195 27.16 3.30 12.44
CA ALA A 195 27.11 4.70 12.85
C ALA A 195 26.51 4.92 14.26
N GLY A 196 26.13 3.85 14.96
CA GLY A 196 25.55 3.93 16.32
C GLY A 196 24.08 4.29 16.34
N VAL A 197 23.34 4.14 15.22
CA VAL A 197 21.90 4.33 15.14
C VAL A 197 21.21 3.02 15.54
N ALA A 198 20.41 3.06 16.61
CA ALA A 198 19.59 1.93 17.02
C ALA A 198 18.39 1.74 16.11
N ARG A 199 17.82 0.51 16.07
CA ARG A 199 16.60 0.23 15.31
C ARG A 199 15.57 -0.41 16.23
N GLU A 200 14.36 0.15 16.23
CA GLU A 200 13.17 -0.39 16.88
C GLU A 200 12.08 -0.67 15.84
N THR A 201 11.18 -1.57 16.18
CA THR A 201 10.15 -2.04 15.27
C THR A 201 8.77 -1.86 15.89
N LEU A 202 7.80 -1.42 15.07
CA LEU A 202 6.39 -1.40 15.42
C LEU A 202 5.58 -2.00 14.28
N THR A 203 4.33 -2.40 14.56
CA THR A 203 3.41 -2.92 13.55
C THR A 203 2.24 -1.95 13.38
N LEU A 204 2.14 -1.33 12.21
CA LEU A 204 0.98 -0.53 11.78
C LEU A 204 0.51 -1.03 10.42
N HIS A 205 -0.64 -1.70 10.37
CA HIS A 205 -1.22 -2.15 9.12
C HIS A 205 -1.79 -0.97 8.32
N VAL A 206 -1.16 -0.66 7.19
CA VAL A 206 -1.60 0.43 6.31
C VAL A 206 -2.79 -0.04 5.49
N GLY A 207 -3.95 0.58 5.71
CA GLY A 207 -5.20 0.26 5.01
C GLY A 207 -5.31 0.89 3.62
N ALA A 208 -6.34 0.48 2.86
CA ALA A 208 -6.60 1.01 1.52
C ALA A 208 -7.07 2.48 1.51
N GLY A 209 -7.41 3.04 2.67
CA GLY A 209 -7.75 4.46 2.81
C GLY A 209 -6.66 5.40 2.30
N THR A 210 -5.39 4.99 2.38
CA THR A 210 -4.24 5.75 1.83
C THR A 210 -4.32 5.97 0.31
N PHE A 211 -5.15 5.21 -0.41
CA PHE A 211 -5.38 5.36 -1.84
C PHE A 211 -6.56 6.26 -2.18
N LEU A 212 -7.34 6.68 -1.18
CA LEU A 212 -8.50 7.53 -1.40
C LEU A 212 -8.06 8.97 -1.65
N PRO A 213 -8.67 9.66 -2.63
CA PRO A 213 -8.37 11.06 -2.88
C PRO A 213 -8.92 11.94 -1.74
N VAL A 214 -8.22 13.03 -1.44
CA VAL A 214 -8.73 14.10 -0.58
C VAL A 214 -9.90 14.77 -1.32
N LYS A 215 -11.06 14.87 -0.66
CA LYS A 215 -12.28 15.45 -1.22
C LYS A 215 -12.65 16.80 -0.58
N ALA A 216 -12.08 17.08 0.58
CA ALA A 216 -12.29 18.33 1.28
C ALA A 216 -11.55 19.47 0.57
N GLN A 217 -12.13 20.68 0.59
CA GLN A 217 -11.52 21.88 0.05
C GLN A 217 -10.59 22.53 1.09
N ASP A 218 -10.90 22.39 2.36
CA ASP A 218 -10.03 22.81 3.47
C ASP A 218 -9.47 21.59 4.19
N THR A 219 -8.18 21.62 4.52
CA THR A 219 -7.52 20.52 5.25
C THR A 219 -8.14 20.26 6.62
N ALA A 220 -8.78 21.26 7.25
CA ALA A 220 -9.47 21.10 8.53
C ALA A 220 -10.74 20.24 8.42
N ASP A 221 -11.34 20.15 7.23
CA ASP A 221 -12.55 19.37 6.97
C ASP A 221 -12.22 17.92 6.51
N HIS A 222 -10.94 17.61 6.33
CA HIS A 222 -10.52 16.28 5.93
C HIS A 222 -10.54 15.33 7.13
N ALA A 223 -11.42 14.33 7.06
CA ALA A 223 -11.45 13.24 8.04
C ALA A 223 -10.35 12.20 7.72
N MET A 224 -9.47 11.95 8.68
CA MET A 224 -8.50 10.85 8.59
C MET A 224 -9.23 9.50 8.58
N HIS A 225 -8.75 8.59 7.76
CA HIS A 225 -9.29 7.23 7.61
C HIS A 225 -8.73 6.26 8.64
#